data_5f04e141505640c217a6104490b4b97f
#
_entry.id   5f04e141505640c217a6104490b4b97f
#
_cell.length_a   1.000
_cell.length_b   1.000
_cell.length_c   1.000
_cell.angle_alpha   90.00
_cell.angle_beta   90.00
_cell.angle_gamma   90.00
#
_symmetry.space_group_name_H-M   'P 1'
#
loop_
_entity.id
_entity.type
_entity.pdbx_description
1 polymer ?
#
loop_
_entity_poly.entity_id
_entity_poly.type
_entity_poly.pdbx_seq_one_letter_code
_entity_poly.pdbx_strand_id
1 'polypeptide(L)'
;MRVDAERVQLAPMFWITLAAAFLLTGQNLLDPMIRHDDYPAFFGDAPVFWNKTLHEGRWLNYIWHLREVVTPAWLNFALYQSLWAGFVAALAVTTIGPDASRWFTVVLALLVLVCPSEMLISLWFNTLIPGLAVVTLFAVLACYLSSAQLRRLLPLFVIVSFMAYTTYPLLLLAVCIARTRDRSVRDLAGLLVLFCASFVAAVLTVYTLNWQVHGVFGVPVADWREPTAGHGLGGMIANFPKLGESLMLFLNRTGIGYPPLIGFIPFLYILALNVLRKRAPLEALYLGAGLAIGLALVVAQALKLGVIVPPRAFIFFWVFFAMTTVRAVQLLSDEEGLSGRLGRNALLLIIGVWFIQLFLAYGQANAWRSDTKTWAQEVQATEGPVYIFGDPSKIASGVKAGIQSYKALPSRLKQLTGKTAVACVEAPKDCPTRPEVVASGAEVHLLREDDALLMIFTPKPPKGARD
;
A
#
# COMPACT_ATOMS: atom_id res chain seq x y z
N MET A 1 -23.47 -7.56 -26.20
CA MET A 1 -24.43 -7.74 -25.08
C MET A 1 -23.77 -7.85 -23.69
N ARG A 2 -22.89 -8.82 -23.40
CA ARG A 2 -22.28 -8.93 -22.02
C ARG A 2 -21.38 -7.75 -21.66
N VAL A 3 -20.52 -7.34 -22.56
CA VAL A 3 -19.61 -6.18 -22.36
C VAL A 3 -20.40 -4.90 -22.07
N ASP A 4 -21.54 -4.73 -22.70
CA ASP A 4 -22.37 -3.55 -22.49
C ASP A 4 -23.05 -3.58 -21.11
N ALA A 5 -23.43 -4.75 -20.60
CA ALA A 5 -24.01 -4.90 -19.27
C ALA A 5 -22.97 -4.66 -18.15
N GLU A 6 -21.72 -5.08 -18.32
CA GLU A 6 -20.61 -4.75 -17.39
C GLU A 6 -20.32 -3.24 -17.40
N ARG A 7 -20.34 -2.58 -18.56
CA ARG A 7 -20.17 -1.12 -18.68
C ARG A 7 -21.25 -0.36 -17.92
N VAL A 8 -22.50 -0.78 -18.05
CA VAL A 8 -23.64 -0.13 -17.34
C VAL A 8 -23.49 -0.24 -15.83
N GLN A 9 -22.89 -1.32 -15.31
CA GLN A 9 -22.69 -1.50 -13.87
C GLN A 9 -21.48 -0.75 -13.32
N LEU A 10 -20.48 -0.40 -14.13
CA LEU A 10 -19.22 0.18 -13.67
C LEU A 10 -19.43 1.54 -12.98
N ALA A 11 -20.18 2.45 -13.61
CA ALA A 11 -20.38 3.80 -13.07
C ALA A 11 -21.10 3.81 -11.71
N PRO A 12 -22.25 3.13 -11.52
CA PRO A 12 -22.87 3.04 -10.20
C PRO A 12 -21.96 2.41 -9.16
N MET A 13 -21.20 1.36 -9.53
CA MET A 13 -20.29 0.70 -8.62
C MET A 13 -19.13 1.61 -8.21
N PHE A 14 -18.58 2.37 -9.17
CA PHE A 14 -17.55 3.37 -8.87
C PHE A 14 -18.04 4.40 -7.83
N TRP A 15 -19.24 4.94 -7.98
CA TRP A 15 -19.76 5.92 -7.02
C TRP A 15 -20.02 5.33 -5.62
N ILE A 16 -20.49 4.08 -5.54
CA ILE A 16 -20.66 3.37 -4.26
C ILE A 16 -19.30 3.17 -3.59
N THR A 17 -18.29 2.68 -4.33
CA THR A 17 -16.96 2.44 -3.77
C THR A 17 -16.23 3.73 -3.43
N LEU A 18 -16.42 4.80 -4.21
CA LEU A 18 -15.85 6.11 -3.93
C LEU A 18 -16.43 6.71 -2.64
N ALA A 19 -17.75 6.67 -2.49
CA ALA A 19 -18.40 7.13 -1.27
C ALA A 19 -17.92 6.33 -0.04
N ALA A 20 -17.82 5.00 -0.16
CA ALA A 20 -17.30 4.14 0.89
C ALA A 20 -15.81 4.42 1.20
N ALA A 21 -14.97 4.67 0.17
CA ALA A 21 -13.57 5.04 0.33
C ALA A 21 -13.40 6.36 1.08
N PHE A 22 -14.17 7.39 0.72
CA PHE A 22 -14.11 8.69 1.39
C PHE A 22 -14.65 8.62 2.83
N LEU A 23 -15.67 7.81 3.08
CA LEU A 23 -16.16 7.57 4.44
C LEU A 23 -15.09 6.84 5.27
N LEU A 24 -14.47 5.80 4.73
CA LEU A 24 -13.41 5.03 5.38
C LEU A 24 -12.19 5.91 5.73
N THR A 25 -11.80 6.79 4.82
CA THR A 25 -10.59 7.62 4.94
C THR A 25 -10.87 9.03 5.45
N GLY A 26 -12.11 9.33 5.84
CA GLY A 26 -12.59 10.68 6.18
C GLY A 26 -11.72 11.41 7.21
N GLN A 27 -11.20 10.70 8.21
CA GLN A 27 -10.28 11.25 9.21
C GLN A 27 -8.92 11.69 8.63
N ASN A 28 -8.56 11.23 7.44
CA ASN A 28 -7.28 11.52 6.77
C ASN A 28 -7.46 12.34 5.48
N LEU A 29 -8.70 12.62 5.05
CA LEU A 29 -8.98 13.18 3.73
C LEU A 29 -8.54 14.65 3.59
N LEU A 30 -8.89 15.51 4.56
CA LEU A 30 -8.65 16.96 4.48
C LEU A 30 -7.21 17.35 4.82
N ASP A 31 -6.56 16.58 5.69
CA ASP A 31 -5.19 16.80 6.12
C ASP A 31 -4.46 15.45 6.16
N PRO A 32 -4.12 14.88 4.99
CA PRO A 32 -3.60 13.53 4.92
C PRO A 32 -2.22 13.42 5.58
N MET A 33 -2.04 12.31 6.28
CA MET A 33 -0.74 11.91 6.79
C MET A 33 0.17 11.56 5.62
N ILE A 34 1.30 12.27 5.50
CA ILE A 34 2.33 12.04 4.49
C ILE A 34 3.53 11.37 5.17
N ARG A 35 4.03 10.27 4.63
CA ARG A 35 5.28 9.66 5.10
C ARG A 35 6.48 10.54 4.73
N HIS A 36 7.53 10.49 5.57
CA HIS A 36 8.72 11.32 5.37
C HIS A 36 9.35 11.18 3.98
N ASP A 37 9.32 9.99 3.41
CA ASP A 37 9.87 9.66 2.09
C ASP A 37 8.86 9.79 0.93
N ASP A 38 7.65 10.29 1.21
CA ASP A 38 6.64 10.66 0.20
C ASP A 38 6.57 12.19 -0.02
N TYR A 39 7.18 12.99 0.87
CA TYR A 39 7.28 14.43 0.70
C TYR A 39 8.04 14.87 -0.57
N PRO A 40 9.11 14.19 -1.02
CA PRO A 40 9.72 14.52 -2.30
C PRO A 40 8.73 14.48 -3.47
N ALA A 41 7.83 13.51 -3.50
CA ALA A 41 6.76 13.45 -4.51
C ALA A 41 5.74 14.60 -4.34
N PHE A 42 5.42 14.95 -3.10
CA PHE A 42 4.53 16.08 -2.82
C PHE A 42 5.12 17.42 -3.32
N PHE A 43 6.41 17.67 -3.05
CA PHE A 43 7.09 18.91 -3.46
C PHE A 43 7.61 18.89 -4.90
N GLY A 44 7.56 17.76 -5.59
CA GLY A 44 8.18 17.62 -6.92
C GLY A 44 9.72 17.61 -6.86
N ASP A 45 10.30 17.08 -5.77
CA ASP A 45 11.74 17.04 -5.52
C ASP A 45 12.37 15.78 -6.14
N ALA A 46 12.64 15.84 -7.44
CA ALA A 46 13.22 14.73 -8.17
C ALA A 46 14.67 14.38 -7.71
N PRO A 47 15.57 15.33 -7.41
CA PRO A 47 16.90 15.01 -6.92
C PRO A 47 16.91 14.13 -5.67
N VAL A 48 16.04 14.40 -4.70
CA VAL A 48 15.93 13.58 -3.46
C VAL A 48 15.42 12.18 -3.77
N PHE A 49 14.57 12.01 -4.79
CA PHE A 49 14.05 10.71 -5.18
C PHE A 49 15.02 9.89 -6.05
N TRP A 50 16.06 10.51 -6.62
CA TRP A 50 16.95 9.89 -7.61
C TRP A 50 17.54 8.54 -7.17
N ASN A 51 17.98 8.43 -5.92
CA ASN A 51 18.51 7.18 -5.39
C ASN A 51 17.50 6.01 -5.39
N LYS A 52 16.20 6.27 -5.40
CA LYS A 52 15.18 5.21 -5.45
C LYS A 52 15.03 4.60 -6.85
N THR A 53 15.50 5.26 -7.90
CA THR A 53 15.58 4.64 -9.23
C THR A 53 16.59 3.50 -9.23
N LEU A 54 17.74 3.67 -8.59
CA LEU A 54 18.78 2.66 -8.47
C LEU A 54 18.39 1.54 -7.48
N HIS A 55 18.06 1.90 -6.24
CA HIS A 55 17.87 0.95 -5.13
C HIS A 55 16.47 0.31 -5.05
N GLU A 56 15.51 0.83 -5.79
CA GLU A 56 14.13 0.32 -5.78
C GLU A 56 13.55 0.13 -7.18
N GLY A 57 14.23 0.57 -8.24
CA GLY A 57 13.78 0.45 -9.64
C GLY A 57 12.53 1.28 -9.97
N ARG A 58 12.26 2.35 -9.22
CA ARG A 58 11.01 3.13 -9.29
C ARG A 58 11.06 4.24 -10.34
N TRP A 59 11.31 3.89 -11.58
CA TRP A 59 11.47 4.84 -12.68
C TRP A 59 10.20 5.62 -13.00
N LEU A 60 9.03 4.97 -12.98
CA LEU A 60 7.75 5.68 -13.21
C LEU A 60 7.49 6.72 -12.14
N ASN A 61 7.82 6.41 -10.89
CA ASN A 61 7.66 7.36 -9.80
C ASN A 61 8.64 8.53 -9.92
N TYR A 62 9.88 8.29 -10.39
CA TYR A 62 10.83 9.36 -10.66
C TYR A 62 10.31 10.34 -11.71
N ILE A 63 9.76 9.85 -12.83
CA ILE A 63 9.13 10.69 -13.86
C ILE A 63 8.01 11.55 -13.24
N TRP A 64 7.24 11.01 -12.30
CA TRP A 64 6.20 11.76 -11.59
C TRP A 64 6.78 12.89 -10.72
N HIS A 65 7.98 12.74 -10.18
CA HIS A 65 8.65 13.79 -9.40
C HIS A 65 9.17 14.94 -10.27
N LEU A 66 9.32 14.73 -11.59
CA LEU A 66 9.75 15.79 -12.52
C LEU A 66 8.66 16.84 -12.80
N ARG A 67 7.44 16.61 -12.31
CA ARG A 67 6.40 17.65 -12.42
C ARG A 67 6.79 18.87 -11.58
N GLU A 68 6.67 20.05 -12.13
CA GLU A 68 6.98 21.30 -11.44
C GLU A 68 5.81 21.83 -10.59
N VAL A 69 4.65 21.20 -10.69
CA VAL A 69 3.42 21.65 -10.03
C VAL A 69 3.24 20.92 -8.70
N VAL A 70 3.14 21.69 -7.61
CA VAL A 70 2.75 21.20 -6.28
C VAL A 70 1.23 21.30 -6.14
N THR A 71 0.59 20.16 -6.02
CA THR A 71 -0.87 20.07 -5.80
C THR A 71 -1.18 19.89 -4.32
N PRO A 72 -2.35 20.40 -3.82
CA PRO A 72 -2.71 20.24 -2.41
C PRO A 72 -2.75 18.76 -1.98
N ALA A 73 -2.23 18.47 -0.79
CA ALA A 73 -2.12 17.10 -0.29
C ALA A 73 -3.49 16.39 -0.23
N TRP A 74 -4.55 17.09 0.18
CA TRP A 74 -5.91 16.54 0.22
C TRP A 74 -6.41 16.11 -1.17
N LEU A 75 -6.06 16.89 -2.22
CA LEU A 75 -6.44 16.57 -3.60
C LEU A 75 -5.70 15.32 -4.09
N ASN A 76 -4.39 15.24 -3.82
CA ASN A 76 -3.59 14.07 -4.18
C ASN A 76 -4.11 12.81 -3.47
N PHE A 77 -4.44 12.91 -2.19
CA PHE A 77 -5.01 11.81 -1.43
C PHE A 77 -6.39 11.40 -1.94
N ALA A 78 -7.27 12.37 -2.22
CA ALA A 78 -8.59 12.13 -2.82
C ALA A 78 -8.47 11.47 -4.20
N LEU A 79 -7.52 11.92 -5.04
CA LEU A 79 -7.22 11.29 -6.34
C LEU A 79 -6.75 9.84 -6.17
N TYR A 80 -5.82 9.61 -5.23
CA TYR A 80 -5.35 8.25 -4.94
C TYR A 80 -6.49 7.34 -4.52
N GLN A 81 -7.35 7.78 -3.59
CA GLN A 81 -8.51 7.01 -3.13
C GLN A 81 -9.55 6.80 -4.25
N SER A 82 -9.70 7.77 -5.15
CA SER A 82 -10.58 7.64 -6.33
C SER A 82 -10.06 6.58 -7.31
N LEU A 83 -8.75 6.53 -7.52
CA LEU A 83 -8.12 5.50 -8.34
C LEU A 83 -8.29 4.11 -7.70
N TRP A 84 -8.07 3.99 -6.40
CA TRP A 84 -8.30 2.73 -5.69
C TRP A 84 -9.76 2.29 -5.79
N ALA A 85 -10.73 3.19 -5.55
CA ALA A 85 -12.15 2.92 -5.72
C ALA A 85 -12.49 2.48 -7.15
N GLY A 86 -11.88 3.10 -8.16
CA GLY A 86 -12.02 2.74 -9.57
C GLY A 86 -11.51 1.33 -9.88
N PHE A 87 -10.31 0.99 -9.37
CA PHE A 87 -9.76 -0.36 -9.48
C PHE A 87 -10.69 -1.40 -8.85
N VAL A 88 -11.13 -1.15 -7.62
CA VAL A 88 -12.00 -2.03 -6.85
C VAL A 88 -13.34 -2.25 -7.54
N ALA A 89 -13.97 -1.17 -8.03
CA ALA A 89 -15.24 -1.24 -8.77
C ALA A 89 -15.10 -2.09 -10.04
N ALA A 90 -14.06 -1.82 -10.84
CA ALA A 90 -13.81 -2.54 -12.08
C ALA A 90 -13.50 -4.03 -11.85
N LEU A 91 -12.68 -4.34 -10.85
CA LEU A 91 -12.38 -5.72 -10.46
C LEU A 91 -13.65 -6.46 -10.01
N ALA A 92 -14.50 -5.83 -9.19
CA ALA A 92 -15.72 -6.45 -8.69
C ALA A 92 -16.72 -6.74 -9.81
N VAL A 93 -16.95 -5.77 -10.70
CA VAL A 93 -17.83 -5.95 -11.87
C VAL A 93 -17.31 -7.06 -12.78
N THR A 94 -16.00 -7.07 -13.06
CA THR A 94 -15.37 -8.08 -13.90
C THR A 94 -15.42 -9.46 -13.26
N THR A 95 -15.22 -9.58 -11.94
CA THR A 95 -15.21 -10.88 -11.22
C THR A 95 -16.59 -11.52 -11.16
N ILE A 96 -17.59 -10.77 -10.73
CA ILE A 96 -18.93 -11.28 -10.48
C ILE A 96 -19.69 -11.47 -11.81
N GLY A 97 -19.57 -10.50 -12.73
CA GLY A 97 -20.26 -10.49 -14.02
C GLY A 97 -21.70 -10.00 -13.92
N PRO A 98 -22.32 -9.73 -15.09
CA PRO A 98 -23.60 -9.04 -15.17
C PRO A 98 -24.82 -9.88 -14.79
N ASP A 99 -24.72 -11.21 -14.88
CA ASP A 99 -25.84 -12.13 -14.67
C ASP A 99 -26.10 -12.42 -13.19
N ALA A 100 -25.19 -11.99 -12.32
CA ALA A 100 -25.28 -12.24 -10.88
C ALA A 100 -25.94 -11.09 -10.13
N SER A 101 -26.39 -11.36 -8.90
CA SER A 101 -26.96 -10.34 -8.02
C SER A 101 -25.94 -9.22 -7.77
N ARG A 102 -26.37 -7.97 -7.93
CA ARG A 102 -25.57 -6.76 -7.63
C ARG A 102 -25.05 -6.74 -6.21
N TRP A 103 -25.71 -7.43 -5.29
CA TRP A 103 -25.26 -7.57 -3.92
C TRP A 103 -23.84 -8.15 -3.84
N PHE A 104 -23.53 -9.20 -4.60
CA PHE A 104 -22.19 -9.80 -4.60
C PHE A 104 -21.15 -8.87 -5.20
N THR A 105 -21.50 -8.07 -6.19
CA THR A 105 -20.59 -7.05 -6.75
C THR A 105 -20.25 -5.97 -5.72
N VAL A 106 -21.27 -5.46 -5.00
CA VAL A 106 -21.06 -4.48 -3.92
C VAL A 106 -20.22 -5.07 -2.80
N VAL A 107 -20.55 -6.28 -2.34
CA VAL A 107 -19.82 -6.94 -1.25
C VAL A 107 -18.38 -7.23 -1.63
N LEU A 108 -18.11 -7.68 -2.86
CA LEU A 108 -16.74 -7.88 -3.33
C LEU A 108 -15.98 -6.55 -3.36
N ALA A 109 -16.61 -5.50 -3.89
CA ALA A 109 -16.01 -4.18 -3.93
C ALA A 109 -15.67 -3.68 -2.51
N LEU A 110 -16.61 -3.75 -1.57
CA LEU A 110 -16.37 -3.32 -0.19
C LEU A 110 -15.31 -4.18 0.52
N LEU A 111 -15.29 -5.50 0.27
CA LEU A 111 -14.29 -6.39 0.89
C LEU A 111 -12.88 -6.11 0.35
N VAL A 112 -12.73 -5.79 -0.94
CA VAL A 112 -11.44 -5.37 -1.51
C VAL A 112 -11.06 -3.98 -1.01
N LEU A 113 -12.03 -3.06 -0.87
CA LEU A 113 -11.80 -1.70 -0.40
C LEU A 113 -11.19 -1.67 1.01
N VAL A 114 -11.64 -2.54 1.92
CA VAL A 114 -11.13 -2.62 3.30
C VAL A 114 -9.82 -3.43 3.40
N CYS A 115 -8.95 -3.33 2.40
CA CYS A 115 -7.66 -4.01 2.37
C CYS A 115 -6.66 -3.39 3.36
N PRO A 116 -6.20 -4.12 4.41
CA PRO A 116 -5.25 -3.57 5.38
C PRO A 116 -3.87 -3.28 4.78
N SER A 117 -3.46 -4.00 3.74
CA SER A 117 -2.21 -3.75 3.02
C SER A 117 -2.28 -2.47 2.17
N GLU A 118 -3.44 -2.18 1.58
CA GLU A 118 -3.67 -0.95 0.81
C GLU A 118 -3.60 0.29 1.72
N MET A 119 -4.24 0.25 2.89
CA MET A 119 -4.14 1.34 3.87
C MET A 119 -2.68 1.71 4.17
N LEU A 120 -1.79 0.73 4.28
CA LEU A 120 -0.36 1.01 4.47
C LEU A 120 0.28 1.64 3.23
N ILE A 121 -0.11 1.21 2.01
CA ILE A 121 0.39 1.76 0.74
C ILE A 121 -0.10 3.19 0.56
N SER A 122 -1.34 3.49 0.93
CA SER A 122 -1.96 4.81 0.78
C SER A 122 -1.25 5.94 1.53
N LEU A 123 -0.36 5.61 2.47
CA LEU A 123 0.48 6.61 3.15
C LEU A 123 1.62 7.15 2.28
N TRP A 124 1.87 6.54 1.10
CA TRP A 124 2.78 7.01 0.04
C TRP A 124 2.00 7.46 -1.20
N PHE A 125 0.83 8.05 -0.99
CA PHE A 125 -0.10 8.38 -2.08
C PHE A 125 0.48 9.32 -3.13
N ASN A 126 1.30 10.32 -2.74
CA ASN A 126 1.90 11.25 -3.71
C ASN A 126 2.83 10.53 -4.70
N THR A 127 3.65 9.61 -4.21
CA THR A 127 4.58 8.81 -5.04
C THR A 127 3.84 7.79 -5.92
N LEU A 128 2.74 7.21 -5.44
CA LEU A 128 2.15 6.01 -6.04
C LEU A 128 0.92 6.28 -6.94
N ILE A 129 0.44 7.53 -7.03
CA ILE A 129 -0.63 7.91 -7.97
C ILE A 129 -0.40 7.37 -9.39
N PRO A 130 0.77 7.55 -10.06
CA PRO A 130 0.93 7.10 -11.44
C PRO A 130 0.85 5.57 -11.57
N GLY A 131 1.44 4.82 -10.62
CA GLY A 131 1.37 3.37 -10.64
C GLY A 131 -0.05 2.84 -10.41
N LEU A 132 -0.78 3.42 -9.47
CA LEU A 132 -2.18 3.06 -9.22
C LEU A 132 -3.08 3.44 -10.39
N ALA A 133 -2.81 4.56 -11.08
CA ALA A 133 -3.53 4.96 -12.29
C ALA A 133 -3.37 3.91 -13.41
N VAL A 134 -2.15 3.37 -13.60
CA VAL A 134 -1.89 2.29 -14.57
C VAL A 134 -2.70 1.04 -14.23
N VAL A 135 -2.69 0.63 -12.96
CA VAL A 135 -3.44 -0.56 -12.48
C VAL A 135 -4.94 -0.35 -12.64
N THR A 136 -5.45 0.82 -12.28
CA THR A 136 -6.87 1.17 -12.40
C THR A 136 -7.30 1.22 -13.85
N LEU A 137 -6.50 1.84 -14.73
CA LEU A 137 -6.77 1.86 -16.17
C LEU A 137 -6.90 0.44 -16.73
N PHE A 138 -5.97 -0.46 -16.37
CA PHE A 138 -6.04 -1.86 -16.81
C PHE A 138 -7.31 -2.57 -16.33
N ALA A 139 -7.70 -2.36 -15.06
CA ALA A 139 -8.93 -2.93 -14.52
C ALA A 139 -10.19 -2.37 -15.22
N VAL A 140 -10.22 -1.07 -15.50
CA VAL A 140 -11.31 -0.44 -16.27
C VAL A 140 -11.35 -1.01 -17.69
N LEU A 141 -10.21 -1.15 -18.37
CA LEU A 141 -10.13 -1.76 -19.69
C LEU A 141 -10.67 -3.20 -19.70
N ALA A 142 -10.54 -3.95 -18.61
CA ALA A 142 -11.10 -5.29 -18.49
C ALA A 142 -12.66 -5.31 -18.61
N CYS A 143 -13.34 -4.22 -18.25
CA CYS A 143 -14.79 -4.10 -18.44
C CYS A 143 -15.18 -3.87 -19.91
N TYR A 144 -14.23 -3.45 -20.77
CA TYR A 144 -14.50 -3.09 -22.17
C TYR A 144 -13.90 -4.07 -23.18
N LEU A 145 -12.81 -4.75 -22.81
CA LEU A 145 -12.05 -5.60 -23.70
C LEU A 145 -12.36 -7.09 -23.47
N SER A 146 -12.18 -7.89 -24.50
CA SER A 146 -12.19 -9.35 -24.38
C SER A 146 -10.96 -9.82 -23.59
N SER A 147 -11.03 -11.05 -23.04
CA SER A 147 -9.88 -11.68 -22.35
C SER A 147 -8.62 -11.72 -23.23
N ALA A 148 -8.77 -12.03 -24.51
CA ALA A 148 -7.66 -12.07 -25.47
C ALA A 148 -7.02 -10.69 -25.72
N GLN A 149 -7.84 -9.65 -25.87
CA GLN A 149 -7.35 -8.27 -26.04
C GLN A 149 -6.64 -7.77 -24.79
N LEU A 150 -7.21 -8.03 -23.61
CA LEU A 150 -6.63 -7.64 -22.33
C LEU A 150 -5.26 -8.30 -22.11
N ARG A 151 -5.13 -9.59 -22.45
CA ARG A 151 -3.86 -10.32 -22.34
C ARG A 151 -2.77 -9.80 -23.29
N ARG A 152 -3.14 -9.25 -24.46
CA ARG A 152 -2.16 -8.59 -25.37
C ARG A 152 -1.57 -7.33 -24.74
N LEU A 153 -2.31 -6.63 -23.91
CA LEU A 153 -1.86 -5.43 -23.20
C LEU A 153 -1.07 -5.77 -21.93
N LEU A 154 -1.26 -6.97 -21.36
CA LEU A 154 -0.68 -7.35 -20.08
C LEU A 154 0.84 -7.11 -20.00
N PRO A 155 1.69 -7.47 -20.99
CA PRO A 155 3.13 -7.25 -20.89
C PRO A 155 3.50 -5.78 -20.70
N LEU A 156 2.89 -4.86 -21.44
CA LEU A 156 3.13 -3.42 -21.32
C LEU A 156 2.75 -2.92 -19.92
N PHE A 157 1.54 -3.30 -19.46
CA PHE A 157 1.05 -2.85 -18.16
C PHE A 157 1.86 -3.44 -17.00
N VAL A 158 2.34 -4.69 -17.12
CA VAL A 158 3.23 -5.31 -16.13
C VAL A 158 4.55 -4.54 -16.03
N ILE A 159 5.19 -4.20 -17.16
CA ILE A 159 6.44 -3.45 -17.18
C ILE A 159 6.25 -2.07 -16.53
N VAL A 160 5.24 -1.32 -16.95
CA VAL A 160 5.01 0.05 -16.46
C VAL A 160 4.61 0.05 -14.98
N SER A 161 3.71 -0.84 -14.55
CA SER A 161 3.29 -0.91 -13.15
C SER A 161 4.40 -1.40 -12.21
N PHE A 162 5.28 -2.28 -12.68
CA PHE A 162 6.45 -2.75 -11.93
C PHE A 162 7.42 -1.60 -11.60
N MET A 163 7.62 -0.66 -12.54
CA MET A 163 8.45 0.55 -12.34
C MET A 163 7.87 1.54 -11.32
N ALA A 164 6.62 1.35 -10.87
CA ALA A 164 6.04 2.12 -9.78
C ALA A 164 6.08 1.35 -8.44
N TYR A 165 5.62 0.10 -8.46
CA TYR A 165 5.56 -0.73 -7.27
C TYR A 165 5.58 -2.22 -7.64
N THR A 166 6.54 -2.96 -7.12
CA THR A 166 6.87 -4.32 -7.56
C THR A 166 5.74 -5.35 -7.41
N THR A 167 4.73 -5.08 -6.55
CA THR A 167 3.57 -5.97 -6.35
C THR A 167 2.34 -5.57 -7.16
N TYR A 168 2.31 -4.40 -7.81
CA TYR A 168 1.20 -3.98 -8.67
C TYR A 168 0.93 -4.91 -9.86
N PRO A 169 1.94 -5.52 -10.52
CA PRO A 169 1.69 -6.54 -11.53
C PRO A 169 0.79 -7.69 -11.08
N LEU A 170 0.83 -8.07 -9.81
CA LEU A 170 -0.03 -9.13 -9.27
C LEU A 170 -1.52 -8.74 -9.25
N LEU A 171 -1.83 -7.45 -9.14
CA LEU A 171 -3.19 -6.94 -9.29
C LEU A 171 -3.67 -7.08 -10.74
N LEU A 172 -2.78 -6.87 -11.73
CA LEU A 172 -3.11 -7.08 -13.14
C LEU A 172 -3.37 -8.56 -13.43
N LEU A 173 -2.61 -9.48 -12.81
CA LEU A 173 -2.88 -10.92 -12.89
C LEU A 173 -4.27 -11.25 -12.33
N ALA A 174 -4.65 -10.68 -11.18
CA ALA A 174 -5.98 -10.86 -10.58
C ALA A 174 -7.08 -10.38 -11.54
N VAL A 175 -6.91 -9.23 -12.20
CA VAL A 175 -7.83 -8.71 -13.21
C VAL A 175 -7.95 -9.65 -14.42
N CYS A 176 -6.82 -10.19 -14.93
CA CYS A 176 -6.84 -11.17 -16.02
C CYS A 176 -7.60 -12.45 -15.62
N ILE A 177 -7.38 -12.95 -14.40
CA ILE A 177 -8.09 -14.12 -13.86
C ILE A 177 -9.59 -13.82 -13.75
N ALA A 178 -9.96 -12.64 -13.22
CA ALA A 178 -11.34 -12.19 -13.13
C ALA A 178 -12.04 -12.14 -14.51
N ARG A 179 -11.31 -11.66 -15.52
CA ARG A 179 -11.86 -11.53 -16.90
C ARG A 179 -11.98 -12.86 -17.63
N THR A 180 -11.22 -13.89 -17.24
CA THR A 180 -11.24 -15.19 -17.91
C THR A 180 -12.47 -15.99 -17.51
N ARG A 181 -13.40 -16.24 -18.49
CA ARG A 181 -14.64 -17.01 -18.30
C ARG A 181 -14.48 -18.44 -18.80
N ASP A 182 -13.94 -18.62 -20.01
CA ASP A 182 -13.70 -19.94 -20.61
C ASP A 182 -12.37 -20.50 -20.05
N ARG A 183 -12.50 -21.17 -18.90
CA ARG A 183 -11.35 -21.66 -18.12
C ARG A 183 -10.95 -23.06 -18.54
N SER A 184 -9.65 -23.26 -18.75
CA SER A 184 -9.03 -24.58 -18.93
C SER A 184 -7.62 -24.58 -18.33
N VAL A 185 -7.08 -25.76 -18.06
CA VAL A 185 -5.70 -25.89 -17.54
C VAL A 185 -4.68 -25.36 -18.55
N ARG A 186 -4.90 -25.59 -19.85
CA ARG A 186 -4.03 -25.09 -20.92
C ARG A 186 -4.07 -23.55 -20.99
N ASP A 187 -5.24 -22.95 -20.87
CA ASP A 187 -5.42 -21.49 -20.86
C ASP A 187 -4.76 -20.87 -19.62
N LEU A 188 -4.92 -21.50 -18.45
CA LEU A 188 -4.24 -21.06 -17.23
C LEU A 188 -2.72 -21.08 -17.39
N ALA A 189 -2.17 -22.20 -17.89
CA ALA A 189 -0.73 -22.33 -18.13
C ALA A 189 -0.24 -21.21 -19.08
N GLY A 190 -0.98 -20.94 -20.16
CA GLY A 190 -0.67 -19.84 -21.09
C GLY A 190 -0.69 -18.47 -20.41
N LEU A 191 -1.69 -18.19 -19.56
CA LEU A 191 -1.76 -16.94 -18.81
C LEU A 191 -0.59 -16.78 -17.83
N LEU A 192 -0.25 -17.84 -17.09
CA LEU A 192 0.86 -17.80 -16.12
C LEU A 192 2.21 -17.63 -16.82
N VAL A 193 2.44 -18.34 -17.93
CA VAL A 193 3.66 -18.17 -18.74
C VAL A 193 3.77 -16.74 -19.27
N LEU A 194 2.69 -16.20 -19.83
CA LEU A 194 2.66 -14.81 -20.31
C LEU A 194 2.96 -13.83 -19.18
N PHE A 195 2.35 -14.01 -18.00
CA PHE A 195 2.58 -13.14 -16.85
C PHE A 195 4.03 -13.24 -16.36
N CYS A 196 4.56 -14.44 -16.15
CA CYS A 196 5.94 -14.65 -15.70
C CYS A 196 6.96 -14.09 -16.71
N ALA A 197 6.76 -14.32 -18.00
CA ALA A 197 7.61 -13.74 -19.05
C ALA A 197 7.55 -12.19 -19.03
N SER A 198 6.36 -11.62 -18.86
CA SER A 198 6.19 -10.15 -18.74
C SER A 198 6.86 -9.61 -17.49
N PHE A 199 6.78 -10.33 -16.38
CA PHE A 199 7.43 -9.94 -15.13
C PHE A 199 8.97 -9.99 -15.25
N VAL A 200 9.51 -11.02 -15.87
CA VAL A 200 10.95 -11.10 -16.18
C VAL A 200 11.37 -9.95 -17.10
N ALA A 201 10.59 -9.67 -18.14
CA ALA A 201 10.84 -8.53 -19.02
C ALA A 201 10.83 -7.20 -18.25
N ALA A 202 9.92 -7.02 -17.28
CA ALA A 202 9.87 -5.82 -16.43
C ALA A 202 11.15 -5.70 -15.57
N VAL A 203 11.59 -6.78 -14.94
CA VAL A 203 12.87 -6.82 -14.18
C VAL A 203 14.04 -6.45 -15.07
N LEU A 204 14.15 -7.08 -16.26
CA LEU A 204 15.23 -6.80 -17.20
C LEU A 204 15.19 -5.35 -17.72
N THR A 205 14.00 -4.79 -17.95
CA THR A 205 13.85 -3.37 -18.32
C THR A 205 14.43 -2.47 -17.24
N VAL A 206 14.07 -2.70 -15.98
CA VAL A 206 14.62 -1.92 -14.85
C VAL A 206 16.13 -2.11 -14.73
N TYR A 207 16.63 -3.33 -14.86
CA TYR A 207 18.08 -3.60 -14.80
C TYR A 207 18.84 -2.89 -15.92
N THR A 208 18.27 -2.89 -17.13
CA THR A 208 18.87 -2.21 -18.30
C THR A 208 18.87 -0.70 -18.10
N LEU A 209 17.76 -0.11 -17.59
CA LEU A 209 17.68 1.33 -17.27
C LEU A 209 18.72 1.69 -16.20
N ASN A 210 18.85 0.90 -15.14
CA ASN A 210 19.85 1.14 -14.10
C ASN A 210 21.27 1.04 -14.66
N TRP A 211 21.53 0.08 -15.55
CA TRP A 211 22.84 -0.05 -16.20
C TRP A 211 23.16 1.16 -17.08
N GLN A 212 22.21 1.61 -17.88
CA GLN A 212 22.42 2.75 -18.78
C GLN A 212 22.61 4.08 -18.03
N VAL A 213 21.91 4.26 -16.91
CA VAL A 213 21.85 5.55 -16.22
C VAL A 213 22.80 5.60 -15.02
N HIS A 214 22.92 4.52 -14.26
CA HIS A 214 23.74 4.44 -13.05
C HIS A 214 25.00 3.55 -13.21
N GLY A 215 25.19 2.89 -14.35
CA GLY A 215 26.30 1.98 -14.58
C GLY A 215 26.20 0.64 -13.82
N VAL A 216 25.05 0.33 -13.20
CA VAL A 216 24.84 -0.87 -12.40
C VAL A 216 23.73 -1.74 -13.00
N PHE A 217 24.09 -2.95 -13.46
CA PHE A 217 23.10 -3.92 -13.93
C PHE A 217 22.42 -4.61 -12.73
N GLY A 218 21.21 -4.16 -12.38
CA GLY A 218 20.46 -4.69 -11.24
C GLY A 218 19.77 -3.60 -10.41
N VAL A 219 19.23 -4.03 -9.27
CA VAL A 219 18.67 -3.16 -8.23
C VAL A 219 19.37 -3.56 -6.92
N PRO A 220 20.46 -2.88 -6.54
CA PRO A 220 21.14 -3.15 -5.28
C PRO A 220 20.18 -2.82 -4.13
N VAL A 221 20.09 -3.74 -3.17
CA VAL A 221 19.22 -3.54 -2.00
C VAL A 221 19.87 -2.51 -1.09
N ALA A 222 19.11 -1.49 -0.71
CA ALA A 222 19.59 -0.45 0.18
C ALA A 222 19.96 -1.00 1.58
N ASP A 223 21.07 -0.51 2.16
CA ASP A 223 21.65 -1.01 3.41
C ASP A 223 20.67 -0.95 4.61
N TRP A 224 19.80 0.04 4.66
CA TRP A 224 18.78 0.17 5.72
C TRP A 224 17.78 -1.01 5.80
N ARG A 225 17.74 -1.87 4.75
CA ARG A 225 16.94 -3.11 4.75
C ARG A 225 17.69 -4.28 5.36
N GLU A 226 18.93 -4.09 5.76
CA GLU A 226 19.81 -5.11 6.33
C GLU A 226 19.80 -6.42 5.54
N PRO A 227 20.10 -6.35 4.21
CA PRO A 227 20.03 -7.51 3.37
C PRO A 227 21.08 -8.55 3.76
N THR A 228 20.66 -9.81 3.84
CA THR A 228 21.55 -10.97 4.00
C THR A 228 21.44 -11.84 2.76
N ALA A 229 21.98 -11.32 1.62
CA ALA A 229 21.82 -11.96 0.32
C ALA A 229 22.31 -13.43 0.36
N GLY A 230 21.40 -14.34 -0.03
CA GLY A 230 21.67 -15.77 -0.03
C GLY A 230 22.53 -16.18 -1.22
N HIS A 231 23.74 -16.70 -0.96
CA HIS A 231 24.60 -17.35 -1.95
C HIS A 231 24.39 -18.86 -1.90
N GLY A 232 23.83 -19.43 -2.99
CA GLY A 232 23.49 -20.84 -3.06
C GLY A 232 22.34 -21.26 -2.13
N LEU A 233 22.08 -22.56 -2.03
CA LEU A 233 20.98 -23.09 -1.21
C LEU A 233 21.19 -22.86 0.28
N GLY A 234 22.43 -22.98 0.78
CA GLY A 234 22.72 -22.75 2.21
C GLY A 234 22.39 -21.34 2.66
N GLY A 235 22.73 -20.30 1.86
CA GLY A 235 22.39 -18.92 2.15
C GLY A 235 20.89 -18.66 2.11
N MET A 236 20.16 -19.29 1.18
CA MET A 236 18.69 -19.19 1.16
C MET A 236 18.06 -19.84 2.40
N ILE A 237 18.57 -20.98 2.84
CA ILE A 237 18.10 -21.67 4.07
C ILE A 237 18.35 -20.77 5.29
N ALA A 238 19.49 -20.09 5.38
CA ALA A 238 19.80 -19.17 6.46
C ALA A 238 18.84 -17.98 6.57
N ASN A 239 18.14 -17.66 5.47
CA ASN A 239 17.15 -16.56 5.42
C ASN A 239 15.71 -16.99 5.78
N PHE A 240 15.45 -18.27 6.13
CA PHE A 240 14.11 -18.68 6.60
C PHE A 240 13.54 -17.85 7.76
N PRO A 241 14.32 -17.40 8.76
CA PRO A 241 13.80 -16.51 9.78
C PRO A 241 13.21 -15.21 9.24
N LYS A 242 13.83 -14.60 8.20
CA LYS A 242 13.29 -13.40 7.53
C LYS A 242 11.94 -13.66 6.85
N LEU A 243 11.77 -14.83 6.23
CA LEU A 243 10.49 -15.26 5.69
C LEU A 243 9.45 -15.45 6.81
N GLY A 244 9.81 -16.13 7.90
CA GLY A 244 8.95 -16.32 9.06
C GLY A 244 8.48 -14.99 9.65
N GLU A 245 9.38 -14.04 9.84
CA GLU A 245 9.06 -12.69 10.31
C GLU A 245 8.14 -11.94 9.35
N SER A 246 8.41 -12.01 8.04
CA SER A 246 7.55 -11.40 7.01
C SER A 246 6.12 -11.93 7.07
N LEU A 247 5.95 -13.25 7.20
CA LEU A 247 4.64 -13.88 7.33
C LEU A 247 3.95 -13.52 8.64
N MET A 248 4.68 -13.46 9.76
CA MET A 248 4.12 -13.06 11.05
C MET A 248 3.66 -11.60 11.06
N LEU A 249 4.44 -10.69 10.48
CA LEU A 249 4.04 -9.28 10.31
C LEU A 249 2.77 -9.17 9.45
N PHE A 250 2.68 -9.95 8.37
CA PHE A 250 1.49 -9.99 7.53
C PHE A 250 0.28 -10.55 8.29
N LEU A 251 0.42 -11.69 8.98
CA LEU A 251 -0.65 -12.32 9.76
C LEU A 251 -1.14 -11.39 10.88
N ASN A 252 -0.21 -10.75 11.61
CA ASN A 252 -0.57 -9.75 12.63
C ASN A 252 -1.37 -8.58 12.03
N ARG A 253 -1.03 -8.15 10.82
CA ARG A 253 -1.73 -7.05 10.16
C ARG A 253 -3.11 -7.45 9.63
N THR A 254 -3.27 -8.71 9.21
CA THR A 254 -4.56 -9.27 8.78
C THR A 254 -5.35 -9.94 9.91
N GLY A 255 -4.78 -10.03 11.11
CA GLY A 255 -5.49 -10.43 12.33
C GLY A 255 -6.42 -9.32 12.82
N ILE A 256 -7.47 -9.70 13.56
CA ILE A 256 -8.47 -8.75 14.09
C ILE A 256 -7.96 -8.09 15.40
N GLY A 257 -6.66 -7.80 15.50
CA GLY A 257 -6.07 -7.23 16.71
C GLY A 257 -6.16 -8.14 17.96
N TYR A 258 -6.55 -9.40 17.78
CA TYR A 258 -6.68 -10.40 18.82
C TYR A 258 -5.83 -11.63 18.47
N PRO A 259 -4.79 -11.96 19.25
CA PRO A 259 -3.82 -13.00 18.92
C PRO A 259 -4.41 -14.36 18.51
N PRO A 260 -5.48 -14.89 19.14
CA PRO A 260 -6.11 -16.14 18.72
C PRO A 260 -6.70 -16.12 17.29
N LEU A 261 -6.94 -14.95 16.73
CA LEU A 261 -7.52 -14.78 15.39
C LEU A 261 -6.50 -14.43 14.32
N ILE A 262 -5.21 -14.53 14.62
CA ILE A 262 -4.11 -14.18 13.72
C ILE A 262 -4.16 -14.97 12.38
N GLY A 263 -4.60 -16.22 12.42
CA GLY A 263 -4.75 -17.07 11.24
C GLY A 263 -6.16 -17.08 10.61
N PHE A 264 -7.08 -16.22 11.07
CA PHE A 264 -8.49 -16.27 10.67
C PHE A 264 -8.70 -16.05 9.18
N ILE A 265 -8.04 -15.03 8.59
CA ILE A 265 -8.17 -14.73 7.15
C ILE A 265 -7.60 -15.85 6.26
N PRO A 266 -6.37 -16.36 6.47
CA PRO A 266 -5.88 -17.54 5.77
C PRO A 266 -6.78 -18.77 5.93
N PHE A 267 -7.33 -18.99 7.11
CA PHE A 267 -8.26 -20.09 7.35
C PHE A 267 -9.54 -19.97 6.51
N LEU A 268 -10.16 -18.78 6.50
CA LEU A 268 -11.34 -18.53 5.66
C LEU A 268 -11.01 -18.67 4.17
N TYR A 269 -9.82 -18.25 3.73
CA TYR A 269 -9.38 -18.46 2.35
C TYR A 269 -9.35 -19.97 2.00
N ILE A 270 -8.78 -20.81 2.87
CA ILE A 270 -8.70 -22.25 2.66
C ILE A 270 -10.11 -22.86 2.59
N LEU A 271 -11.02 -22.46 3.48
CA LEU A 271 -12.42 -22.89 3.46
C LEU A 271 -13.12 -22.50 2.15
N ALA A 272 -12.99 -21.24 1.74
CA ALA A 272 -13.59 -20.75 0.51
C ALA A 272 -13.01 -21.46 -0.73
N LEU A 273 -11.68 -21.67 -0.76
CA LEU A 273 -11.03 -22.41 -1.83
C LEU A 273 -11.51 -23.88 -1.89
N ASN A 274 -11.77 -24.52 -0.75
CA ASN A 274 -12.31 -25.88 -0.71
C ASN A 274 -13.75 -25.92 -1.25
N VAL A 275 -14.58 -24.92 -0.97
CA VAL A 275 -15.91 -24.78 -1.58
C VAL A 275 -15.81 -24.65 -3.09
N LEU A 276 -14.96 -23.74 -3.58
CA LEU A 276 -14.73 -23.55 -5.01
C LEU A 276 -14.18 -24.82 -5.67
N ARG A 277 -13.24 -25.52 -5.04
CA ARG A 277 -12.68 -26.79 -5.58
C ARG A 277 -13.77 -27.83 -5.85
N LYS A 278 -14.79 -27.90 -4.98
CA LYS A 278 -15.90 -28.86 -5.13
C LYS A 278 -16.91 -28.44 -6.17
N ARG A 279 -17.15 -27.11 -6.38
CA ARG A 279 -18.26 -26.60 -7.18
C ARG A 279 -17.82 -25.95 -8.49
N ALA A 280 -16.65 -25.34 -8.51
CA ALA A 280 -16.06 -24.65 -9.65
C ALA A 280 -14.54 -24.91 -9.70
N PRO A 281 -14.09 -26.17 -9.94
CA PRO A 281 -12.69 -26.59 -9.75
C PRO A 281 -11.69 -25.80 -10.60
N LEU A 282 -12.05 -25.43 -11.82
CA LEU A 282 -11.21 -24.60 -12.67
C LEU A 282 -11.07 -23.16 -12.12
N GLU A 283 -12.15 -22.58 -11.58
CA GLU A 283 -12.07 -21.27 -10.94
C GLU A 283 -11.17 -21.30 -9.69
N ALA A 284 -11.31 -22.36 -8.86
CA ALA A 284 -10.43 -22.58 -7.72
C ALA A 284 -8.96 -22.68 -8.13
N LEU A 285 -8.69 -23.38 -9.24
CA LEU A 285 -7.33 -23.52 -9.76
C LEU A 285 -6.75 -22.17 -10.22
N TYR A 286 -7.52 -21.34 -10.93
CA TYR A 286 -7.07 -20.02 -11.37
C TYR A 286 -6.77 -19.08 -10.20
N LEU A 287 -7.67 -19.01 -9.22
CA LEU A 287 -7.50 -18.14 -8.04
C LEU A 287 -6.34 -18.64 -7.16
N GLY A 288 -6.25 -19.96 -6.95
CA GLY A 288 -5.14 -20.57 -6.20
C GLY A 288 -3.79 -20.38 -6.87
N ALA A 289 -3.71 -20.56 -8.19
CA ALA A 289 -2.47 -20.37 -8.95
C ALA A 289 -2.03 -18.88 -8.96
N GLY A 290 -2.97 -17.94 -9.10
CA GLY A 290 -2.65 -16.52 -9.02
C GLY A 290 -2.09 -16.12 -7.65
N LEU A 291 -2.68 -16.61 -6.57
CA LEU A 291 -2.14 -16.40 -5.22
C LEU A 291 -0.77 -17.06 -5.06
N ALA A 292 -0.59 -18.29 -5.54
CA ALA A 292 0.66 -19.03 -5.43
C ALA A 292 1.83 -18.31 -6.11
N ILE A 293 1.62 -17.70 -7.29
CA ILE A 293 2.62 -16.86 -7.96
C ILE A 293 3.02 -15.67 -7.08
N GLY A 294 2.04 -14.96 -6.49
CA GLY A 294 2.33 -13.84 -5.61
C GLY A 294 3.12 -14.25 -4.37
N LEU A 295 2.74 -15.36 -3.73
CA LEU A 295 3.48 -15.90 -2.59
C LEU A 295 4.89 -16.37 -2.98
N ALA A 296 5.04 -17.00 -4.15
CA ALA A 296 6.36 -17.43 -4.66
C ALA A 296 7.31 -16.23 -4.84
N LEU A 297 6.83 -15.08 -5.32
CA LEU A 297 7.61 -13.85 -5.42
C LEU A 297 8.04 -13.31 -4.05
N VAL A 298 7.13 -13.33 -3.06
CA VAL A 298 7.46 -12.94 -1.68
C VAL A 298 8.51 -13.88 -1.08
N VAL A 299 8.34 -15.19 -1.24
CA VAL A 299 9.29 -16.20 -0.78
C VAL A 299 10.66 -16.00 -1.45
N ALA A 300 10.67 -15.81 -2.77
CA ALA A 300 11.90 -15.55 -3.52
C ALA A 300 12.62 -14.29 -3.02
N GLN A 301 11.88 -13.20 -2.76
CA GLN A 301 12.44 -11.97 -2.24
C GLN A 301 13.03 -12.17 -0.84
N ALA A 302 12.28 -12.80 0.07
CA ALA A 302 12.74 -13.03 1.45
C ALA A 302 13.95 -13.95 1.51
N LEU A 303 13.93 -15.08 0.77
CA LEU A 303 15.00 -16.08 0.83
C LEU A 303 16.24 -15.66 0.03
N LYS A 304 16.07 -15.07 -1.17
CA LYS A 304 17.20 -14.70 -2.04
C LYS A 304 17.90 -13.42 -1.57
N LEU A 305 17.15 -12.41 -1.21
CA LEU A 305 17.69 -11.12 -0.79
C LEU A 305 17.90 -11.02 0.74
N GLY A 306 17.33 -11.94 1.52
CA GLY A 306 17.43 -11.94 2.97
C GLY A 306 16.84 -10.67 3.59
N VAL A 307 15.70 -10.22 3.07
CA VAL A 307 15.01 -9.02 3.56
C VAL A 307 13.64 -9.37 4.15
N ILE A 308 13.22 -8.61 5.15
CA ILE A 308 11.86 -8.70 5.68
C ILE A 308 10.91 -8.02 4.68
N VAL A 309 9.93 -8.77 4.18
CA VAL A 309 8.91 -8.27 3.26
C VAL A 309 7.78 -7.62 4.08
N PRO A 310 7.54 -6.31 3.90
CA PRO A 310 6.55 -5.60 4.72
C PRO A 310 5.12 -6.00 4.37
N PRO A 311 4.16 -5.89 5.31
CA PRO A 311 2.74 -6.27 5.11
C PRO A 311 2.06 -5.61 3.90
N ARG A 312 2.50 -4.42 3.51
CA ARG A 312 1.98 -3.73 2.32
C ARG A 312 2.25 -4.47 1.00
N ALA A 313 3.29 -5.29 0.95
CA ALA A 313 3.61 -6.09 -0.24
C ALA A 313 2.59 -7.22 -0.51
N PHE A 314 1.75 -7.57 0.48
CA PHE A 314 0.75 -8.62 0.38
C PHE A 314 -0.63 -8.13 -0.08
N ILE A 315 -0.74 -6.97 -0.72
CA ILE A 315 -2.01 -6.43 -1.23
C ILE A 315 -2.74 -7.44 -2.14
N PHE A 316 -1.99 -8.18 -2.96
CA PHE A 316 -2.53 -9.22 -3.84
C PHE A 316 -3.21 -10.36 -3.05
N PHE A 317 -2.68 -10.73 -1.88
CA PHE A 317 -3.28 -11.77 -1.05
C PHE A 317 -4.72 -11.39 -0.67
N TRP A 318 -4.93 -10.15 -0.22
CA TRP A 318 -6.27 -9.68 0.15
C TRP A 318 -7.22 -9.66 -1.03
N VAL A 319 -6.75 -9.25 -2.21
CA VAL A 319 -7.54 -9.26 -3.44
C VAL A 319 -7.97 -10.68 -3.81
N PHE A 320 -7.05 -11.66 -3.81
CA PHE A 320 -7.38 -13.05 -4.08
C PHE A 320 -8.28 -13.65 -2.98
N PHE A 321 -8.06 -13.31 -1.72
CA PHE A 321 -8.93 -13.69 -0.61
C PHE A 321 -10.36 -13.19 -0.84
N ALA A 322 -10.55 -11.93 -1.17
CA ALA A 322 -11.86 -11.33 -1.40
C ALA A 322 -12.57 -12.00 -2.60
N MET A 323 -11.88 -12.14 -3.73
CA MET A 323 -12.43 -12.81 -4.91
C MET A 323 -12.86 -14.24 -4.60
N THR A 324 -11.98 -15.04 -3.96
CA THR A 324 -12.23 -16.44 -3.62
C THR A 324 -13.41 -16.58 -2.66
N THR A 325 -13.43 -15.77 -1.60
CA THR A 325 -14.43 -15.86 -0.54
C THR A 325 -15.81 -15.44 -1.02
N VAL A 326 -15.92 -14.34 -1.76
CA VAL A 326 -17.20 -13.87 -2.29
C VAL A 326 -17.75 -14.84 -3.34
N ARG A 327 -16.91 -15.38 -4.23
CA ARG A 327 -17.32 -16.39 -5.21
C ARG A 327 -17.79 -17.68 -4.56
N ALA A 328 -17.10 -18.14 -3.50
CA ALA A 328 -17.53 -19.31 -2.74
C ALA A 328 -18.92 -19.09 -2.09
N VAL A 329 -19.12 -17.93 -1.46
CA VAL A 329 -20.42 -17.58 -0.84
C VAL A 329 -21.52 -17.43 -1.88
N GLN A 330 -21.23 -16.89 -3.06
CA GLN A 330 -22.19 -16.81 -4.17
C GLN A 330 -22.68 -18.20 -4.55
N LEU A 331 -21.78 -19.16 -4.79
CA LEU A 331 -22.14 -20.54 -5.13
C LEU A 331 -22.91 -21.25 -4.03
N LEU A 332 -22.63 -20.94 -2.76
CA LEU A 332 -23.39 -21.47 -1.62
C LEU A 332 -24.79 -20.83 -1.53
N SER A 333 -24.94 -19.60 -1.98
CA SER A 333 -26.23 -18.88 -1.93
C SER A 333 -27.21 -19.31 -3.01
N ASP A 334 -26.72 -19.86 -4.12
CA ASP A 334 -27.57 -20.36 -5.20
C ASP A 334 -28.43 -21.58 -4.74
N GLU A 335 -28.07 -22.23 -3.63
CA GLU A 335 -28.80 -23.38 -3.06
C GLU A 335 -29.83 -22.99 -1.99
N GLU A 336 -30.05 -21.71 -1.73
CA GLU A 336 -30.98 -21.16 -0.72
C GLU A 336 -30.83 -21.75 0.72
N GLY A 337 -29.71 -22.42 0.98
CA GLY A 337 -29.42 -23.11 2.23
C GLY A 337 -28.90 -22.21 3.36
N LEU A 338 -28.81 -22.78 4.57
CA LEU A 338 -28.24 -22.12 5.74
C LEU A 338 -26.80 -21.68 5.51
N SER A 339 -25.99 -22.46 4.78
CA SER A 339 -24.60 -22.17 4.45
C SER A 339 -24.43 -20.87 3.65
N GLY A 340 -25.34 -20.62 2.69
CA GLY A 340 -25.33 -19.37 1.92
C GLY A 340 -25.67 -18.14 2.78
N ARG A 341 -26.65 -18.28 3.70
CA ARG A 341 -27.02 -17.20 4.64
C ARG A 341 -25.87 -16.89 5.61
N LEU A 342 -25.25 -17.91 6.20
CA LEU A 342 -24.11 -17.76 7.10
C LEU A 342 -22.91 -17.14 6.38
N GLY A 343 -22.65 -17.57 5.15
CA GLY A 343 -21.58 -16.99 4.32
C GLY A 343 -21.79 -15.49 4.05
N ARG A 344 -23.01 -15.09 3.66
CA ARG A 344 -23.35 -13.66 3.46
C ARG A 344 -23.16 -12.83 4.72
N ASN A 345 -23.64 -13.32 5.86
CA ASN A 345 -23.48 -12.63 7.15
C ASN A 345 -22.00 -12.55 7.56
N ALA A 346 -21.21 -13.59 7.34
CA ALA A 346 -19.78 -13.59 7.60
C ALA A 346 -19.04 -12.53 6.75
N LEU A 347 -19.38 -12.39 5.46
CA LEU A 347 -18.81 -11.36 4.60
C LEU A 347 -19.12 -9.95 5.13
N LEU A 348 -20.37 -9.67 5.51
CA LEU A 348 -20.75 -8.37 6.08
C LEU A 348 -20.03 -8.10 7.41
N LEU A 349 -19.88 -9.10 8.25
CA LEU A 349 -19.14 -8.99 9.51
C LEU A 349 -17.66 -8.65 9.25
N ILE A 350 -17.01 -9.35 8.32
CA ILE A 350 -15.61 -9.10 7.97
C ILE A 350 -15.45 -7.66 7.44
N ILE A 351 -16.31 -7.23 6.52
CA ILE A 351 -16.29 -5.88 5.97
C ILE A 351 -16.46 -4.85 7.11
N GLY A 352 -17.46 -5.04 7.99
CA GLY A 352 -17.72 -4.11 9.09
C GLY A 352 -16.56 -4.01 10.08
N VAL A 353 -15.98 -5.15 10.47
CA VAL A 353 -14.83 -5.20 11.39
C VAL A 353 -13.63 -4.48 10.78
N TRP A 354 -13.28 -4.79 9.52
CA TRP A 354 -12.13 -4.17 8.86
C TRP A 354 -12.38 -2.69 8.55
N PHE A 355 -13.60 -2.31 8.20
CA PHE A 355 -13.96 -0.91 8.02
C PHE A 355 -13.69 -0.10 9.29
N ILE A 356 -14.15 -0.58 10.45
CA ILE A 356 -13.94 0.10 11.74
C ILE A 356 -12.44 0.16 12.08
N GLN A 357 -11.71 -0.93 11.92
CA GLN A 357 -10.27 -0.97 12.22
C GLN A 357 -9.48 0.01 11.36
N LEU A 358 -9.76 0.07 10.05
CA LEU A 358 -9.06 0.97 9.14
C LEU A 358 -9.46 2.42 9.36
N PHE A 359 -10.75 2.70 9.62
CA PHE A 359 -11.21 4.03 9.98
C PHE A 359 -10.48 4.56 11.22
N LEU A 360 -10.34 3.74 12.26
CA LEU A 360 -9.58 4.09 13.46
C LEU A 360 -8.08 4.23 13.17
N ALA A 361 -7.52 3.40 12.29
CA ALA A 361 -6.12 3.49 11.91
C ALA A 361 -5.79 4.81 11.17
N TYR A 362 -6.67 5.30 10.30
CA TYR A 362 -6.53 6.63 9.69
C TYR A 362 -6.61 7.78 10.71
N GLY A 363 -7.31 7.56 11.83
CA GLY A 363 -7.38 8.51 12.94
C GLY A 363 -6.17 8.55 13.87
N GLN A 364 -5.26 7.58 13.79
CA GLN A 364 -4.08 7.50 14.68
C GLN A 364 -3.17 8.74 14.58
N ALA A 365 -3.14 9.39 13.41
CA ALA A 365 -2.36 10.59 13.17
C ALA A 365 -3.01 11.90 13.68
N ASN A 366 -4.22 11.88 14.26
CA ASN A 366 -4.94 13.10 14.65
C ASN A 366 -4.15 13.95 15.66
N ALA A 367 -3.55 13.33 16.68
CA ALA A 367 -2.73 14.06 17.67
C ALA A 367 -1.50 14.72 17.00
N TRP A 368 -0.78 13.98 16.17
CA TRP A 368 0.36 14.52 15.42
C TRP A 368 -0.03 15.70 14.52
N ARG A 369 -1.18 15.59 13.83
CA ARG A 369 -1.69 16.69 13.00
C ARG A 369 -2.02 17.94 13.81
N SER A 370 -2.64 17.76 14.98
CA SER A 370 -2.94 18.85 15.89
C SER A 370 -1.68 19.54 16.39
N ASP A 371 -0.73 18.74 16.90
CA ASP A 371 0.55 19.25 17.43
C ASP A 371 1.32 20.03 16.37
N THR A 372 1.48 19.43 15.17
CA THR A 372 2.22 20.06 14.06
C THR A 372 1.57 21.33 13.55
N LYS A 373 0.23 21.48 13.61
CA LYS A 373 -0.46 22.74 13.30
C LYS A 373 -0.17 23.81 14.33
N THR A 374 -0.17 23.46 15.61
CA THR A 374 0.18 24.40 16.69
C THR A 374 1.63 24.87 16.52
N TRP A 375 2.56 23.94 16.27
CA TRP A 375 3.97 24.32 16.04
C TRP A 375 4.15 25.15 14.76
N ALA A 376 3.37 24.87 13.72
CA ALA A 376 3.41 25.66 12.48
C ALA A 376 2.99 27.13 12.70
N GLN A 377 2.08 27.41 13.63
CA GLN A 377 1.72 28.78 14.02
C GLN A 377 2.90 29.52 14.63
N GLU A 378 3.66 28.87 15.52
CA GLU A 378 4.88 29.45 16.12
C GLU A 378 5.98 29.66 15.06
N VAL A 379 6.17 28.70 14.17
CA VAL A 379 7.10 28.82 13.04
C VAL A 379 6.70 29.99 12.12
N GLN A 380 5.43 30.18 11.87
CA GLN A 380 4.93 31.24 11.00
C GLN A 380 5.13 32.63 11.63
N ALA A 381 5.00 32.73 12.96
CA ALA A 381 5.22 33.94 13.74
C ALA A 381 6.70 34.29 13.96
N THR A 382 7.64 33.44 13.55
CA THR A 382 9.09 33.63 13.71
C THR A 382 9.66 34.17 12.41
N GLU A 383 10.42 35.26 12.43
CA GLU A 383 11.08 35.81 11.23
C GLU A 383 12.38 35.08 10.89
N GLY A 384 13.12 34.69 11.90
CA GLY A 384 14.41 34.02 11.78
C GLY A 384 14.36 32.51 11.52
N PRO A 385 15.51 31.84 11.61
CA PRO A 385 15.64 30.41 11.33
C PRO A 385 14.94 29.55 12.39
N VAL A 386 14.52 28.35 11.97
CA VAL A 386 13.88 27.36 12.85
C VAL A 386 14.79 26.14 12.96
N TYR A 387 15.15 25.79 14.20
CA TYR A 387 16.03 24.67 14.51
C TYR A 387 15.30 23.59 15.28
N ILE A 388 15.48 22.32 14.88
CA ILE A 388 14.83 21.16 15.49
C ILE A 388 15.89 20.29 16.16
N PHE A 389 15.86 20.21 17.50
CA PHE A 389 16.73 19.38 18.32
C PHE A 389 16.01 18.12 18.78
N GLY A 390 16.67 16.97 18.69
CA GLY A 390 16.09 15.67 19.05
C GLY A 390 15.28 15.03 17.94
N ASP A 391 14.56 13.96 18.28
CA ASP A 391 13.83 13.15 17.30
C ASP A 391 12.32 13.22 17.55
N PRO A 392 11.56 13.98 16.73
CA PRO A 392 10.11 14.11 16.86
C PRO A 392 9.34 12.81 16.60
N SER A 393 9.99 11.78 16.02
CA SER A 393 9.33 10.48 15.82
C SER A 393 9.12 9.71 17.13
N LYS A 394 9.84 10.09 18.17
CA LYS A 394 9.87 9.40 19.48
C LYS A 394 8.92 10.00 20.53
N ILE A 395 8.31 11.16 20.27
CA ILE A 395 7.27 11.69 21.17
C ILE A 395 5.95 10.92 21.04
N ALA A 396 5.08 11.01 22.03
CA ALA A 396 3.84 10.22 22.10
C ALA A 396 2.95 10.34 20.83
N SER A 397 2.76 11.56 20.32
CA SER A 397 1.98 11.77 19.10
C SER A 397 2.67 11.24 17.85
N GLY A 398 4.00 11.35 17.76
CA GLY A 398 4.80 10.78 16.68
C GLY A 398 4.75 9.26 16.65
N VAL A 399 4.97 8.61 17.81
CA VAL A 399 4.87 7.15 17.95
C VAL A 399 3.47 6.65 17.58
N LYS A 400 2.41 7.29 18.10
CA LYS A 400 1.01 6.93 17.81
C LYS A 400 0.68 7.08 16.31
N ALA A 401 1.17 8.13 15.66
CA ALA A 401 1.02 8.35 14.23
C ALA A 401 1.90 7.41 13.38
N GLY A 402 2.81 6.66 14.00
CA GLY A 402 3.76 5.80 13.31
C GLY A 402 4.76 6.59 12.45
N ILE A 403 5.22 7.77 12.94
CA ILE A 403 6.29 8.54 12.31
C ILE A 403 7.58 7.71 12.39
N GLN A 404 8.26 7.55 11.25
CA GLN A 404 9.42 6.65 11.14
C GLN A 404 10.76 7.39 11.12
N SER A 405 10.75 8.73 10.98
CA SER A 405 11.96 9.51 10.80
C SER A 405 11.79 10.93 11.34
N TYR A 406 12.84 11.48 11.92
CA TYR A 406 12.91 12.90 12.28
C TYR A 406 12.65 13.84 11.09
N LYS A 407 12.91 13.40 9.84
CA LYS A 407 12.69 14.17 8.61
C LYS A 407 11.21 14.50 8.35
N ALA A 408 10.28 13.81 9.01
CA ALA A 408 8.86 14.06 8.83
C ALA A 408 8.43 15.45 9.30
N LEU A 409 8.98 15.93 10.41
CA LEU A 409 8.60 17.24 10.97
C LEU A 409 9.07 18.42 10.11
N PRO A 410 10.36 18.55 9.72
CA PRO A 410 10.79 19.62 8.82
C PRO A 410 9.95 19.70 7.54
N SER A 411 9.67 18.53 6.93
CA SER A 411 8.86 18.45 5.72
C SER A 411 7.39 18.87 5.97
N ARG A 412 6.83 18.48 7.11
CA ARG A 412 5.48 18.87 7.51
C ARG A 412 5.38 20.38 7.79
N LEU A 413 6.35 20.97 8.47
CA LEU A 413 6.40 22.40 8.71
C LEU A 413 6.54 23.17 7.39
N LYS A 414 7.41 22.72 6.48
CA LYS A 414 7.51 23.29 5.13
C LYS A 414 6.17 23.24 4.38
N GLN A 415 5.44 22.12 4.48
CA GLN A 415 4.11 21.97 3.89
C GLN A 415 3.11 22.99 4.45
N LEU A 416 3.13 23.23 5.75
CA LEU A 416 2.15 24.09 6.43
C LEU A 416 2.47 25.58 6.35
N THR A 417 3.76 25.94 6.32
CA THR A 417 4.22 27.34 6.47
C THR A 417 5.00 27.86 5.27
N GLY A 418 5.47 27.00 4.39
CA GLY A 418 6.44 27.33 3.33
C GLY A 418 7.88 27.51 3.83
N LYS A 419 8.11 27.58 5.14
CA LYS A 419 9.43 27.79 5.76
C LYS A 419 10.20 26.50 5.92
N THR A 420 11.53 26.57 5.73
CA THR A 420 12.42 25.43 5.95
C THR A 420 12.92 25.43 7.38
N ALA A 421 12.85 24.30 8.06
CA ALA A 421 13.42 24.07 9.39
C ALA A 421 14.67 23.17 9.29
N VAL A 422 15.70 23.49 10.06
CA VAL A 422 16.96 22.73 10.12
C VAL A 422 16.86 21.64 11.17
N ALA A 423 17.03 20.39 10.76
CA ALA A 423 17.11 19.26 11.69
C ALA A 423 18.54 19.10 12.22
N CYS A 424 18.78 19.48 13.47
CA CYS A 424 20.12 19.49 14.05
C CYS A 424 20.75 18.10 14.26
N VAL A 425 19.95 17.06 14.19
CA VAL A 425 20.44 15.66 14.14
C VAL A 425 21.17 15.39 12.81
N GLU A 426 20.76 16.01 11.71
CA GLU A 426 21.34 15.83 10.37
C GLU A 426 22.45 16.83 10.09
N ALA A 427 22.26 18.07 10.50
CA ALA A 427 23.17 19.20 10.24
C ALA A 427 23.63 19.87 11.56
N PRO A 428 24.39 19.18 12.42
CA PRO A 428 24.75 19.72 13.73
C PRO A 428 25.65 20.97 13.64
N LYS A 429 26.38 21.13 12.52
CA LYS A 429 27.27 22.29 12.32
C LYS A 429 26.51 23.57 11.96
N ASP A 430 25.29 23.42 11.45
CA ASP A 430 24.45 24.54 11.03
C ASP A 430 23.51 25.00 12.16
N CYS A 431 23.62 24.39 13.33
CA CYS A 431 22.75 24.64 14.47
C CYS A 431 23.49 25.37 15.60
N PRO A 432 22.80 26.23 16.34
CA PRO A 432 23.31 26.82 17.57
C PRO A 432 23.52 25.75 18.63
N THR A 433 24.20 26.13 19.75
CA THR A 433 24.32 25.24 20.89
C THR A 433 22.92 24.89 21.43
N ARG A 434 22.68 23.59 21.66
CA ARG A 434 21.41 23.16 22.22
C ARG A 434 21.21 23.72 23.64
N PRO A 435 20.16 24.49 23.92
CA PRO A 435 19.87 24.97 25.24
C PRO A 435 19.60 23.82 26.23
N GLU A 436 20.03 24.01 27.48
CA GLU A 436 19.63 23.13 28.58
C GLU A 436 18.15 23.40 28.91
N VAL A 437 17.31 22.36 28.82
CA VAL A 437 15.91 22.45 29.16
C VAL A 437 15.70 21.82 30.54
N VAL A 438 15.17 22.62 31.46
CA VAL A 438 14.75 22.11 32.77
C VAL A 438 13.72 21.02 32.58
N ALA A 439 13.85 19.89 33.26
CA ALA A 439 12.95 18.73 33.18
C ALA A 439 11.52 19.12 33.65
N SER A 440 10.72 19.67 32.76
CA SER A 440 9.34 20.10 33.01
C SER A 440 8.30 18.99 32.83
N GLY A 441 8.76 17.78 32.43
CA GLY A 441 7.86 16.69 32.05
C GLY A 441 7.16 16.87 30.69
N ALA A 442 7.36 18.00 29.99
CA ALA A 442 6.91 18.20 28.61
C ALA A 442 7.83 17.47 27.61
N GLU A 443 7.26 16.92 26.57
CA GLU A 443 8.02 16.25 25.51
C GLU A 443 8.57 17.21 24.44
N VAL A 444 8.02 18.44 24.38
CA VAL A 444 8.39 19.47 23.41
C VAL A 444 8.53 20.82 24.10
N HIS A 445 9.63 21.49 23.85
CA HIS A 445 9.90 22.84 24.34
C HIS A 445 10.14 23.76 23.13
N LEU A 446 9.44 24.88 23.10
CA LEU A 446 9.60 25.92 22.10
C LEU A 446 10.28 27.11 22.78
N LEU A 447 11.47 27.45 22.36
CA LEU A 447 12.25 28.57 22.88
C LEU A 447 12.51 29.57 21.75
N ARG A 448 12.45 30.85 22.07
CA ARG A 448 12.84 31.93 21.16
C ARG A 448 14.14 32.51 21.66
N GLU A 449 15.17 32.49 20.84
CA GLU A 449 16.47 33.10 21.10
C GLU A 449 16.76 34.05 19.94
N ASP A 450 16.89 35.34 20.26
CA ASP A 450 16.92 36.39 19.26
C ASP A 450 15.72 36.26 18.30
N ASP A 451 15.98 36.15 16.98
CA ASP A 451 14.96 35.96 15.94
C ASP A 451 14.70 34.48 15.62
N ALA A 452 15.43 33.54 16.25
CA ALA A 452 15.35 32.11 15.95
C ALA A 452 14.32 31.39 16.85
N LEU A 453 13.67 30.36 16.29
CA LEU A 453 12.83 29.40 17.03
C LEU A 453 13.58 28.09 17.22
N LEU A 454 13.77 27.68 18.48
CA LEU A 454 14.38 26.41 18.86
C LEU A 454 13.27 25.45 19.31
N MET A 455 13.10 24.36 18.59
CA MET A 455 12.15 23.28 18.91
C MET A 455 12.93 22.10 19.49
N ILE A 456 12.78 21.82 20.78
CA ILE A 456 13.56 20.80 21.49
C ILE A 456 12.64 19.64 21.85
N PHE A 457 12.95 18.47 21.29
CA PHE A 457 12.21 17.22 21.51
C PHE A 457 12.94 16.37 22.55
N THR A 458 12.26 16.11 23.67
CA THR A 458 12.75 15.31 24.81
C THR A 458 11.75 14.18 25.09
N PRO A 459 11.82 13.06 24.33
CA PRO A 459 10.86 11.98 24.51
C PRO A 459 10.96 11.40 25.94
N LYS A 460 9.79 11.11 26.52
CA LYS A 460 9.73 10.44 27.82
C LYS A 460 10.32 9.03 27.69
N PRO A 461 11.09 8.56 28.69
CA PRO A 461 11.53 7.17 28.70
C PRO A 461 10.29 6.26 28.66
N PRO A 462 10.35 5.12 27.95
CA PRO A 462 9.23 4.18 27.89
C PRO A 462 8.84 3.78 29.32
N LYS A 463 7.52 3.80 29.60
CA LYS A 463 6.97 3.34 30.88
C LYS A 463 7.40 1.89 31.10
N GLY A 464 8.32 1.66 32.01
CA GLY A 464 8.86 0.33 32.33
C GLY A 464 10.38 0.23 32.39
N ALA A 465 11.14 1.22 31.91
CA ALA A 465 12.56 1.37 32.21
C ALA A 465 12.71 2.11 33.57
N ARG A 466 12.35 1.45 34.64
CA ARG A 466 12.84 1.80 35.98
C ARG A 466 13.99 0.83 36.28
N ASP A 467 15.10 1.39 36.59
CA ASP A 467 16.36 0.75 37.07
C ASP A 467 16.11 -0.40 38.05
#